data_cf86a42cb6196369b38f1eab89502d9d
#
_entry.id   cf86a42cb6196369b38f1eab89502d9d
#
_cell.length_a   1.000
_cell.length_b   1.000
_cell.length_c   1.000
_cell.angle_alpha   90.00
_cell.angle_beta   90.00
_cell.angle_gamma   90.00
#
_symmetry.space_group_name_H-M   'P 1'
#
loop_
_entity.id
_entity.type
_entity.pdbx_description
1 polymer ?
#
loop_
_entity_poly.entity_id
_entity_poly.type
_entity_poly.pdbx_seq_one_letter_code
_entity_poly.pdbx_strand_id
1 'polypeptide(L)'
;YAMTFDGYTDAEAARYAELVKKEVMKIEGISKVNIYGQRPECIYIELYEDKLANLGVHPAEVLATLNGQNKTVYSGYYESGGSRLRVTVNDRYRTTEDIGSLLLQGHEDDQLRLRDIASVTEGYENPVRNELRYDGRRALGISISALSGTDITKIGRQVERTLERL
;
A
#
# COMPACT_ATOMS: atom_id res chain seq x y z
N TYR A 1 -9.58 10.78 -16.79
CA TYR A 1 -8.69 11.93 -16.61
C TYR A 1 -7.27 11.46 -16.41
N ALA A 2 -6.30 12.27 -16.87
CA ALA A 2 -4.88 12.05 -16.62
C ALA A 2 -4.34 13.24 -15.81
N MET A 3 -3.68 12.94 -14.70
CA MET A 3 -3.05 13.92 -13.83
C MET A 3 -1.53 13.81 -13.98
N THR A 4 -0.90 14.79 -14.62
CA THR A 4 0.56 14.91 -14.68
C THR A 4 1.08 15.58 -13.41
N PHE A 5 2.30 15.22 -12.98
CA PHE A 5 2.83 15.68 -11.70
C PHE A 5 4.34 16.03 -11.80
N ASP A 6 4.70 16.78 -12.83
CA ASP A 6 6.08 17.23 -13.02
C ASP A 6 6.55 18.04 -11.83
N GLY A 7 7.70 17.67 -11.26
CA GLY A 7 8.29 18.33 -10.10
C GLY A 7 7.78 17.85 -8.73
N TYR A 8 6.83 16.91 -8.69
CA TYR A 8 6.34 16.29 -7.47
C TYR A 8 6.85 14.85 -7.34
N THR A 9 6.96 14.39 -6.11
CA THR A 9 7.30 12.99 -5.80
C THR A 9 6.11 12.05 -6.05
N ASP A 10 6.38 10.76 -6.20
CA ASP A 10 5.34 9.72 -6.34
C ASP A 10 4.36 9.72 -5.15
N ALA A 11 4.87 9.96 -3.93
CA ALA A 11 4.05 10.05 -2.72
C ALA A 11 3.12 11.26 -2.72
N GLU A 12 3.60 12.42 -3.14
CA GLU A 12 2.79 13.63 -3.23
C GLU A 12 1.70 13.49 -4.28
N ALA A 13 2.07 12.96 -5.47
CA ALA A 13 1.12 12.69 -6.53
C ALA A 13 0.04 11.69 -6.10
N ALA A 14 0.43 10.61 -5.40
CA ALA A 14 -0.51 9.61 -4.89
C ALA A 14 -1.47 10.21 -3.85
N ARG A 15 -0.97 11.02 -2.91
CA ARG A 15 -1.80 11.72 -1.91
C ARG A 15 -2.79 12.67 -2.56
N TYR A 16 -2.34 13.42 -3.56
CA TYR A 16 -3.21 14.34 -4.29
C TYR A 16 -4.29 13.58 -5.09
N ALA A 17 -3.92 12.49 -5.75
CA ALA A 17 -4.87 11.64 -6.46
C ALA A 17 -5.94 11.03 -5.53
N GLU A 18 -5.58 10.61 -4.32
CA GLU A 18 -6.53 10.14 -3.30
C GLU A 18 -7.45 11.27 -2.79
N LEU A 19 -6.94 12.51 -2.69
CA LEU A 19 -7.77 13.68 -2.39
C LEU A 19 -8.80 13.90 -3.50
N VAL A 20 -8.35 13.94 -4.75
CA VAL A 20 -9.23 14.06 -5.93
C VAL A 20 -10.29 12.95 -5.93
N LYS A 21 -9.90 11.72 -5.70
CA LYS A 21 -10.83 10.58 -5.62
C LYS A 21 -11.88 10.78 -4.53
N LYS A 22 -11.48 11.23 -3.33
CA LYS A 22 -12.42 11.51 -2.24
C LYS A 22 -13.42 12.60 -2.58
N GLU A 23 -12.98 13.68 -3.22
CA GLU A 23 -13.87 14.78 -3.61
C GLU A 23 -14.83 14.37 -4.75
N VAL A 24 -14.32 13.66 -5.74
CA VAL A 24 -15.13 13.16 -6.85
C VAL A 24 -16.16 12.13 -6.39
N MET A 25 -15.82 11.26 -5.43
CA MET A 25 -16.76 10.28 -4.86
C MET A 25 -17.95 10.90 -4.13
N LYS A 26 -17.90 12.18 -3.74
CA LYS A 26 -19.03 12.89 -3.14
C LYS A 26 -20.11 13.28 -4.15
N ILE A 27 -19.81 13.21 -5.44
CA ILE A 27 -20.76 13.58 -6.50
C ILE A 27 -21.81 12.48 -6.65
N GLU A 28 -23.07 12.86 -6.54
CA GLU A 28 -24.19 11.94 -6.71
C GLU A 28 -24.21 11.32 -8.12
N GLY A 29 -24.41 10.00 -8.17
CA GLY A 29 -24.41 9.24 -9.43
C GLY A 29 -23.06 8.64 -9.81
N ILE A 30 -22.00 8.84 -9.03
CA ILE A 30 -20.73 8.13 -9.20
C ILE A 30 -20.75 6.83 -8.41
N SER A 31 -20.40 5.73 -9.07
CA SER A 31 -20.34 4.39 -8.44
C SER A 31 -18.94 4.04 -7.98
N LYS A 32 -17.92 4.43 -8.73
CA LYS A 32 -16.54 4.04 -8.47
C LYS A 32 -15.54 5.02 -9.05
N VAL A 33 -14.45 5.26 -8.32
CA VAL A 33 -13.28 5.98 -8.81
C VAL A 33 -12.05 5.12 -8.59
N ASN A 34 -11.28 4.87 -9.65
CA ASN A 34 -10.02 4.13 -9.58
C ASN A 34 -8.88 5.04 -10.00
N ILE A 35 -7.72 4.81 -9.39
CA ILE A 35 -6.46 5.47 -9.75
C ILE A 35 -5.55 4.42 -10.36
N TYR A 36 -4.90 4.76 -11.47
CA TYR A 36 -3.96 3.92 -12.21
C TYR A 36 -2.62 4.62 -12.36
N GLY A 37 -1.57 3.84 -12.51
CA GLY A 37 -0.22 4.37 -12.71
C GLY A 37 0.48 4.77 -11.42
N GLN A 38 -0.13 4.52 -10.25
CA GLN A 38 0.55 4.67 -8.98
C GLN A 38 1.68 3.65 -8.86
N ARG A 39 2.80 4.11 -8.36
CA ARG A 39 3.92 3.25 -7.99
C ARG A 39 3.72 2.79 -6.55
N PRO A 40 3.55 1.48 -6.31
CA PRO A 40 3.34 0.98 -4.95
C PRO A 40 4.53 1.29 -4.05
N GLU A 41 4.25 1.76 -2.84
CA GLU A 41 5.23 1.80 -1.77
C GLU A 41 5.55 0.39 -1.32
N CYS A 42 6.81 0.11 -1.04
CA CYS A 42 7.28 -1.17 -0.55
C CYS A 42 8.39 -0.98 0.50
N ILE A 43 8.65 -2.02 1.24
CA ILE A 43 9.76 -2.07 2.19
C ILE A 43 10.79 -3.03 1.64
N TYR A 44 12.02 -2.53 1.48
CA TYR A 44 13.18 -3.33 1.11
C TYR A 44 13.85 -3.86 2.37
N ILE A 45 14.10 -5.17 2.36
CA ILE A 45 14.86 -5.85 3.40
C ILE A 45 16.09 -6.43 2.72
N GLU A 46 17.24 -5.82 2.95
CA GLU A 46 18.53 -6.23 2.40
C GLU A 46 19.29 -7.02 3.47
N LEU A 47 19.47 -8.31 3.23
CA LEU A 47 20.16 -9.21 4.16
C LEU A 47 21.68 -9.09 4.01
N TYR A 48 22.40 -9.04 5.15
CA TYR A 48 23.86 -9.05 5.16
C TYR A 48 24.36 -10.50 5.18
N GLU A 49 24.88 -10.99 4.06
CA GLU A 49 25.30 -12.39 3.88
C GLU A 49 26.39 -12.82 4.86
N ASP A 50 27.34 -11.95 5.14
CA ASP A 50 28.42 -12.18 6.09
C ASP A 50 27.89 -12.36 7.53
N LYS A 51 26.93 -11.56 7.95
CA LYS A 51 26.30 -11.69 9.25
C LYS A 51 25.45 -12.95 9.37
N LEU A 52 24.68 -13.28 8.32
CA LEU A 52 23.90 -14.51 8.27
C LEU A 52 24.79 -15.74 8.41
N ALA A 53 25.90 -15.78 7.65
CA ALA A 53 26.86 -16.88 7.71
C ALA A 53 27.50 -17.03 9.12
N ASN A 54 27.88 -15.91 9.74
CA ASN A 54 28.51 -15.91 11.07
C ASN A 54 27.54 -16.36 12.18
N LEU A 55 26.24 -16.08 12.01
CA LEU A 55 25.21 -16.39 13.01
C LEU A 55 24.47 -17.70 12.70
N GLY A 56 24.83 -18.39 11.62
CA GLY A 56 24.21 -19.65 11.20
C GLY A 56 22.74 -19.56 10.83
N VAL A 57 22.29 -18.36 10.43
CA VAL A 57 20.88 -18.10 10.03
C VAL A 57 20.73 -18.26 8.52
N HIS A 58 19.77 -19.07 8.09
CA HIS A 58 19.48 -19.23 6.68
C HIS A 58 18.49 -18.16 6.16
N PRO A 59 18.74 -17.57 4.98
CA PRO A 59 17.81 -16.59 4.39
C PRO A 59 16.36 -17.10 4.28
N ALA A 60 16.18 -18.41 4.07
CA ALA A 60 14.86 -19.04 4.01
C ALA A 60 14.09 -18.97 5.34
N GLU A 61 14.78 -19.01 6.48
CA GLU A 61 14.17 -18.88 7.81
C GLU A 61 13.69 -17.46 8.06
N VAL A 62 14.45 -16.46 7.62
CA VAL A 62 14.04 -15.06 7.67
C VAL A 62 12.77 -14.85 6.84
N LEU A 63 12.73 -15.37 5.62
CA LEU A 63 11.55 -15.30 4.74
C LEU A 63 10.34 -16.03 5.34
N ALA A 64 10.56 -17.20 5.96
CA ALA A 64 9.49 -17.95 6.61
C ALA A 64 8.89 -17.20 7.79
N THR A 65 9.73 -16.54 8.60
CA THR A 65 9.30 -15.73 9.75
C THR A 65 8.51 -14.51 9.28
N LEU A 66 9.00 -13.77 8.29
CA LEU A 66 8.32 -12.61 7.70
C LEU A 66 6.96 -13.00 7.12
N ASN A 67 6.89 -14.09 6.36
CA ASN A 67 5.64 -14.60 5.80
C ASN A 67 4.68 -15.13 6.88
N GLY A 68 5.19 -15.73 7.92
CA GLY A 68 4.40 -16.24 9.04
C GLY A 68 3.73 -15.15 9.85
N GLN A 69 4.43 -14.05 10.09
CA GLN A 69 3.95 -12.95 10.93
C GLN A 69 3.12 -11.91 10.15
N ASN A 70 3.25 -11.83 8.83
CA ASN A 70 2.47 -10.90 8.00
C ASN A 70 1.10 -11.47 7.57
N LYS A 71 0.58 -12.47 8.26
CA LYS A 71 -0.72 -13.08 7.97
C LYS A 71 -1.82 -12.43 8.79
N THR A 72 -2.90 -12.05 8.13
CA THR A 72 -4.15 -11.67 8.81
C THR A 72 -4.80 -12.96 9.35
N VAL A 73 -4.78 -13.16 10.66
CA VAL A 73 -5.41 -14.31 11.30
C VAL A 73 -6.86 -13.96 11.63
N TYR A 74 -7.79 -14.77 11.12
CA TYR A 74 -9.19 -14.70 11.54
C TYR A 74 -9.33 -15.28 12.97
N SER A 75 -9.60 -14.42 13.94
CA SER A 75 -9.72 -14.83 15.34
C SER A 75 -11.14 -15.23 15.74
N GLY A 76 -12.07 -15.28 14.80
CA GLY A 76 -13.43 -15.71 15.03
C GLY A 76 -14.46 -14.58 15.12
N TYR A 77 -15.57 -14.86 15.80
CA TYR A 77 -16.67 -13.91 16.00
C TYR A 77 -16.95 -13.76 17.49
N TYR A 78 -17.23 -12.55 17.91
CA TYR A 78 -17.79 -12.25 19.22
C TYR A 78 -19.29 -12.00 19.08
N GLU A 79 -20.10 -12.73 19.83
CA GLU A 79 -21.56 -12.55 19.88
C GLU A 79 -21.98 -11.98 21.23
N SER A 80 -22.62 -10.82 21.20
CA SER A 80 -23.21 -10.20 22.38
C SER A 80 -24.48 -9.43 22.00
N GLY A 81 -25.55 -9.64 22.72
CA GLY A 81 -26.80 -8.87 22.59
C GLY A 81 -27.45 -8.94 21.20
N GLY A 82 -27.30 -10.05 20.46
CA GLY A 82 -27.88 -10.20 19.12
C GLY A 82 -27.04 -9.59 17.98
N SER A 83 -25.88 -9.01 18.29
CA SER A 83 -24.95 -8.51 17.31
C SER A 83 -23.73 -9.42 17.20
N ARG A 84 -23.36 -9.73 15.96
CA ARG A 84 -22.19 -10.56 15.62
C ARG A 84 -21.06 -9.67 15.10
N LEU A 85 -20.01 -9.53 15.90
CA LEU A 85 -18.82 -8.76 15.56
C LEU A 85 -17.71 -9.71 15.07
N ARG A 86 -17.15 -9.41 13.90
CA ARG A 86 -15.97 -10.10 13.40
C ARG A 86 -14.74 -9.57 14.14
N VAL A 87 -14.04 -10.46 14.82
CA VAL A 87 -12.74 -10.13 15.44
C VAL A 87 -11.64 -10.51 14.46
N THR A 88 -10.85 -9.53 14.07
CA THR A 88 -9.69 -9.73 13.20
C THR A 88 -8.48 -9.15 13.93
N VAL A 89 -7.50 -9.98 14.23
CA VAL A 89 -6.21 -9.50 14.70
C VAL A 89 -5.40 -9.10 13.46
N ASN A 90 -5.14 -7.82 13.36
CA ASN A 90 -4.37 -7.26 12.24
C ASN A 90 -2.96 -6.95 12.74
N ASP A 91 -2.10 -7.95 12.68
CA ASP A 91 -0.71 -7.88 13.11
C ASP A 91 0.20 -7.46 11.92
N ARG A 92 -0.24 -6.42 11.20
CA ARG A 92 0.56 -5.89 10.09
C ARG A 92 1.58 -4.91 10.63
N TYR A 93 2.83 -5.09 10.22
CA TYR A 93 3.87 -4.11 10.44
C TYR A 93 3.47 -2.78 9.82
N ARG A 94 3.62 -1.71 10.59
CA ARG A 94 3.23 -0.35 10.17
C ARG A 94 4.43 0.52 9.87
N THR A 95 5.58 0.19 10.45
CA THR A 95 6.80 0.97 10.32
C THR A 95 8.00 0.08 10.03
N THR A 96 9.07 0.67 9.51
CA THR A 96 10.36 -0.01 9.32
C THR A 96 10.96 -0.46 10.64
N GLU A 97 10.68 0.29 11.73
CA GLU A 97 11.12 -0.05 13.09
C GLU A 97 10.43 -1.32 13.61
N ASP A 98 9.13 -1.48 13.35
CA ASP A 98 8.40 -2.69 13.72
C ASP A 98 9.01 -3.92 13.05
N ILE A 99 9.29 -3.82 11.74
CA ILE A 99 9.92 -4.88 10.96
C ILE A 99 11.35 -5.15 11.46
N GLY A 100 12.12 -4.10 11.66
CA GLY A 100 13.50 -4.22 12.16
C GLY A 100 13.60 -4.84 13.56
N SER A 101 12.57 -4.69 14.39
CA SER A 101 12.51 -5.25 15.75
C SER A 101 12.04 -6.71 15.82
N LEU A 102 11.66 -7.30 14.67
CA LEU A 102 11.26 -8.70 14.55
C LEU A 102 12.30 -9.63 15.15
N LEU A 103 11.84 -10.53 16.02
CA LEU A 103 12.66 -11.57 16.60
C LEU A 103 12.75 -12.76 15.65
N LEU A 104 13.97 -13.13 15.36
CA LEU A 104 14.32 -14.33 14.61
C LEU A 104 14.90 -15.36 15.58
N GLN A 105 14.66 -16.62 15.32
CA GLN A 105 15.26 -17.70 16.08
C GLN A 105 16.69 -17.92 15.56
N GLY A 106 17.67 -17.60 16.39
CA GLY A 106 19.07 -17.88 16.09
C GLY A 106 19.49 -19.28 16.49
N HIS A 107 20.75 -19.61 16.23
CA HIS A 107 21.35 -20.85 16.70
C HIS A 107 21.54 -20.77 18.24
N GLU A 108 21.26 -21.84 18.98
CA GLU A 108 21.45 -21.93 20.44
C GLU A 108 20.57 -21.00 21.32
N ASP A 109 19.27 -20.82 21.00
CA ASP A 109 18.33 -19.98 21.77
C ASP A 109 18.65 -18.47 21.82
N ASP A 110 19.59 -17.97 21.03
CA ASP A 110 19.85 -16.54 20.91
C ASP A 110 18.71 -15.83 20.15
N GLN A 111 18.09 -14.85 20.81
CA GLN A 111 17.09 -14.00 20.19
C GLN A 111 17.77 -12.93 19.33
N LEU A 112 17.70 -13.09 18.03
CA LEU A 112 18.24 -12.16 17.05
C LEU A 112 17.16 -11.23 16.53
N ARG A 113 17.48 -9.97 16.31
CA ARG A 113 16.54 -9.04 15.67
C ARG A 113 16.87 -8.89 14.19
N LEU A 114 15.85 -8.73 13.36
CA LEU A 114 16.03 -8.56 11.91
C LEU A 114 17.00 -7.41 11.59
N ARG A 115 16.94 -6.29 12.30
CA ARG A 115 17.87 -5.16 12.12
C ARG A 115 19.35 -5.48 12.36
N ASP A 116 19.64 -6.57 13.07
CA ASP A 116 21.02 -6.96 13.35
C ASP A 116 21.66 -7.65 12.14
N ILE A 117 20.84 -8.25 11.27
CA ILE A 117 21.24 -9.01 10.08
C ILE A 117 20.74 -8.43 8.76
N ALA A 118 19.94 -7.37 8.80
CA ALA A 118 19.37 -6.74 7.62
C ALA A 118 19.27 -5.22 7.74
N SER A 119 19.30 -4.54 6.60
CA SER A 119 18.83 -3.16 6.44
C SER A 119 17.36 -3.18 6.06
N VAL A 120 16.56 -2.33 6.69
CA VAL A 120 15.13 -2.18 6.41
C VAL A 120 14.88 -0.74 5.97
N THR A 121 14.48 -0.54 4.72
CA THR A 121 14.28 0.78 4.13
C THR A 121 12.95 0.87 3.39
N GLU A 122 12.33 2.04 3.45
CA GLU A 122 11.14 2.35 2.64
C GLU A 122 11.55 2.73 1.22
N GLY A 123 10.75 2.35 0.25
CA GLY A 123 10.98 2.67 -1.15
C GLY A 123 9.75 2.42 -2.01
N TYR A 124 9.95 2.44 -3.29
CA TYR A 124 8.91 2.18 -4.27
C TYR A 124 9.27 0.96 -5.11
N GLU A 125 8.24 0.21 -5.55
CA GLU A 125 8.43 -0.97 -6.39
C GLU A 125 9.33 -0.66 -7.60
N ASN A 126 10.39 -1.46 -7.77
CA ASN A 126 11.32 -1.37 -8.90
C ASN A 126 11.62 -2.79 -9.42
N PRO A 127 11.44 -3.08 -10.72
CA PRO A 127 11.01 -2.16 -11.80
C PRO A 127 9.53 -1.77 -11.70
N VAL A 128 9.21 -0.59 -12.23
CA VAL A 128 7.83 -0.08 -12.28
C VAL A 128 7.01 -0.97 -13.22
N ARG A 129 5.97 -1.63 -12.72
CA ARG A 129 5.13 -2.54 -13.52
C ARG A 129 4.00 -1.83 -14.25
N ASN A 130 3.42 -0.79 -13.62
CA ASN A 130 2.24 -0.09 -14.11
C ASN A 130 2.52 1.40 -14.19
N GLU A 131 3.22 1.83 -15.21
CA GLU A 131 3.47 3.25 -15.46
C GLU A 131 2.45 3.77 -16.50
N LEU A 132 1.78 4.87 -16.16
CA LEU A 132 0.97 5.62 -17.11
C LEU A 132 1.73 6.86 -17.57
N ARG A 133 1.71 7.10 -18.89
CA ARG A 133 2.25 8.33 -19.50
C ARG A 133 1.16 9.02 -20.29
N TYR A 134 1.08 10.32 -20.11
CA TYR A 134 0.23 11.19 -20.91
C TYR A 134 1.13 12.24 -21.56
N ASP A 135 1.09 12.31 -22.88
CA ASP A 135 1.92 13.23 -23.67
C ASP A 135 3.44 13.14 -23.35
N GLY A 136 3.94 11.90 -23.20
CA GLY A 136 5.33 11.60 -22.84
C GLY A 136 5.72 11.84 -21.39
N ARG A 137 4.87 12.45 -20.57
CA ARG A 137 5.10 12.73 -19.16
C ARG A 137 4.48 11.64 -18.27
N ARG A 138 5.06 11.40 -17.12
CA ARG A 138 4.46 10.51 -16.13
C ARG A 138 3.13 11.09 -15.64
N ALA A 139 2.14 10.24 -15.54
CA ALA A 139 0.80 10.64 -15.13
C ALA A 139 0.13 9.57 -14.27
N LEU A 140 -0.83 9.98 -13.45
CA LEU A 140 -1.79 9.11 -12.82
C LEU A 140 -3.12 9.18 -13.59
N GLY A 141 -3.68 8.02 -13.91
CA GLY A 141 -4.99 7.91 -14.54
C GLY A 141 -6.09 7.86 -13.49
N ILE A 142 -7.10 8.71 -13.62
CA ILE A 142 -8.29 8.67 -12.76
C ILE A 142 -9.47 8.25 -13.60
N SER A 143 -9.97 7.04 -13.36
CA SER A 143 -11.15 6.47 -14.00
C SER A 143 -12.36 6.64 -13.09
N ILE A 144 -13.42 7.19 -13.64
CA ILE A 144 -14.68 7.48 -12.95
C ILE A 144 -15.80 6.68 -13.61
N SER A 145 -16.48 5.88 -12.82
CA SER A 145 -17.64 5.09 -13.27
C SER A 145 -18.92 5.66 -12.68
N ALA A 146 -19.89 5.90 -13.53
CA ALA A 146 -21.22 6.36 -13.14
C ALA A 146 -22.15 5.19 -12.80
N LEU A 147 -23.17 5.42 -12.00
CA LEU A 147 -24.27 4.49 -11.77
C LEU A 147 -25.08 4.31 -13.06
N SER A 148 -25.59 3.10 -13.27
CA SER A 148 -26.45 2.81 -14.42
C SER A 148 -27.72 3.69 -14.41
N GLY A 149 -28.08 4.26 -15.56
CA GLY A 149 -29.24 5.14 -15.69
C GLY A 149 -29.01 6.61 -15.32
N THR A 150 -27.78 7.01 -14.96
CA THR A 150 -27.45 8.41 -14.70
C THR A 150 -27.03 9.16 -15.97
N ASP A 151 -27.24 10.47 -15.99
CA ASP A 151 -26.79 11.35 -17.07
C ASP A 151 -25.29 11.61 -16.96
N ILE A 152 -24.52 10.90 -17.81
CA ILE A 152 -23.06 10.97 -17.86
C ILE A 152 -22.56 12.38 -18.17
N THR A 153 -23.31 13.14 -19.00
CA THR A 153 -22.94 14.52 -19.37
C THR A 153 -23.04 15.45 -18.18
N LYS A 154 -24.06 15.28 -17.35
CA LYS A 154 -24.24 16.05 -16.12
C LYS A 154 -23.14 15.73 -15.10
N ILE A 155 -22.85 14.43 -14.93
CA ILE A 155 -21.77 13.98 -14.04
C ILE A 155 -20.43 14.53 -14.52
N GLY A 156 -20.10 14.46 -15.81
CA GLY A 156 -18.86 14.99 -16.38
C GLY A 156 -18.64 16.46 -16.03
N ARG A 157 -19.67 17.30 -16.22
CA ARG A 157 -19.60 18.73 -15.86
C ARG A 157 -19.40 18.96 -14.35
N GLN A 158 -19.99 18.11 -13.52
CA GLN A 158 -19.79 18.21 -12.06
C GLN A 158 -18.37 17.81 -11.66
N VAL A 159 -17.82 16.77 -12.28
CA VAL A 159 -16.43 16.36 -12.08
C VAL A 159 -15.48 17.48 -12.50
N GLU A 160 -15.64 18.05 -13.69
CA GLU A 160 -14.81 19.16 -14.17
C GLU A 160 -14.81 20.33 -13.19
N ARG A 161 -15.98 20.80 -12.75
CA ARG A 161 -16.09 21.85 -11.74
C ARG A 161 -15.43 21.49 -10.40
N THR A 162 -15.48 20.23 -10.02
CA THR A 162 -14.84 19.76 -8.79
C THR A 162 -13.33 19.77 -8.93
N LEU A 163 -12.80 19.33 -10.08
CA LEU A 163 -11.37 19.35 -10.38
C LEU A 163 -10.81 20.79 -10.50
N GLU A 164 -11.56 21.73 -11.07
CA GLU A 164 -11.16 23.14 -11.18
C GLU A 164 -11.08 23.85 -9.81
N ARG A 165 -11.75 23.32 -8.80
CA ARG A 165 -11.80 23.90 -7.45
C ARG A 165 -10.73 23.34 -6.52
N LEU A 166 -10.11 22.21 -6.88
CA LEU A 166 -9.04 21.56 -6.10
C LEU A 166 -7.67 22.13 -6.41
#